data_bfd09a918ed6a7986c5e196f5615dec7
#
_entry.id   bfd09a918ed6a7986c5e196f5615dec7
#
_cell.length_a   1.000
_cell.length_b   1.000
_cell.length_c   1.000
_cell.angle_alpha   90.00
_cell.angle_beta   90.00
_cell.angle_gamma   90.00
#
_symmetry.space_group_name_H-M   'P 1'
#
loop_
_entity.id
_entity.type
_entity.pdbx_description
1 polymer ?
#
loop_
_entity_poly.entity_id
_entity_poly.type
_entity_poly.pdbx_seq_one_letter_code
_entity_poly.pdbx_strand_id
1 'polypeptide(L)'
;MNAWSSIPKIVITAVLMTVLSENAGAQSQTAAKRMKPALLVIDIQNQYLGMMAGEEKDIRMVVLNATVELFREKGFPVIRIYHTDPAYGPKPGTEAFEFPKSVPVKPDDPMVVKNYPCAFKKTELDKLLRDRGCNTVFLCGLSAVGCVLATQFGADERDYDAFMVKDAVLSHNAEYTRSIESIMDAAGYQAVKAMLENALPEKEWK
;
A
#
# COMPACT_ATOMS: atom_id res chain seq x y z
N MET A 1 -15.53 -5.79 -72.37
CA MET A 1 -14.12 -6.10 -72.62
C MET A 1 -13.37 -5.78 -71.36
N ASN A 2 -12.98 -6.84 -70.65
CA ASN A 2 -12.46 -6.77 -69.27
C ASN A 2 -10.95 -6.54 -69.29
N ALA A 3 -10.50 -5.43 -68.70
CA ALA A 3 -9.08 -5.09 -68.53
C ALA A 3 -8.66 -5.17 -67.04
N TRP A 4 -8.75 -6.39 -66.51
CA TRP A 4 -8.27 -6.66 -65.11
C TRP A 4 -7.52 -8.00 -65.05
N SER A 5 -6.50 -8.13 -65.84
CA SER A 5 -5.66 -9.34 -65.80
C SER A 5 -4.20 -9.00 -66.10
N SER A 6 -3.50 -8.36 -65.19
CA SER A 6 -2.03 -8.35 -65.18
C SER A 6 -1.47 -7.56 -64.00
N ILE A 7 -1.77 -8.00 -62.78
CA ILE A 7 -0.91 -7.65 -61.64
C ILE A 7 -0.07 -8.89 -61.33
N PRO A 8 1.25 -8.85 -61.46
CA PRO A 8 2.07 -10.03 -61.24
C PRO A 8 2.04 -10.44 -59.76
N LYS A 9 1.77 -11.72 -59.52
CA LYS A 9 1.69 -12.34 -58.16
C LYS A 9 2.91 -12.10 -57.26
N ILE A 10 4.03 -11.68 -57.84
CA ILE A 10 5.29 -11.40 -57.15
C ILE A 10 5.21 -10.12 -56.27
N VAL A 11 4.39 -9.11 -56.66
CA VAL A 11 4.26 -7.85 -55.89
C VAL A 11 3.43 -8.04 -54.62
N ILE A 12 2.46 -8.96 -54.64
CA ILE A 12 1.61 -9.23 -53.47
C ILE A 12 2.39 -9.95 -52.35
N THR A 13 3.33 -10.83 -52.71
CA THR A 13 4.12 -11.58 -51.74
C THR A 13 5.16 -10.70 -51.02
N ALA A 14 5.74 -9.71 -51.71
CA ALA A 14 6.72 -8.79 -51.12
C ALA A 14 6.07 -7.78 -50.16
N VAL A 15 4.85 -7.31 -50.47
CA VAL A 15 4.11 -6.39 -49.58
C VAL A 15 3.60 -7.09 -48.32
N LEU A 16 3.22 -8.38 -48.42
CA LEU A 16 2.77 -9.15 -47.25
C LEU A 16 3.92 -9.49 -46.30
N MET A 17 5.14 -9.70 -46.79
CA MET A 17 6.31 -9.97 -45.96
C MET A 17 6.84 -8.72 -45.24
N THR A 18 6.73 -7.53 -45.84
CA THR A 18 7.12 -6.28 -45.17
C THR A 18 6.17 -5.88 -44.04
N VAL A 19 4.87 -6.14 -44.17
CA VAL A 19 3.88 -5.85 -43.11
C VAL A 19 4.00 -6.82 -41.94
N LEU A 20 4.48 -8.05 -42.14
CA LEU A 20 4.70 -9.03 -41.04
C LEU A 20 6.01 -8.83 -40.31
N SER A 21 6.99 -8.10 -40.86
CA SER A 21 8.25 -7.82 -40.17
C SER A 21 8.21 -6.57 -39.28
N GLU A 22 7.29 -5.63 -39.49
CA GLU A 22 7.14 -4.42 -38.66
C GLU A 22 6.34 -4.64 -37.37
N ASN A 23 5.57 -5.73 -37.26
CA ASN A 23 4.82 -6.05 -36.04
C ASN A 23 5.58 -6.94 -35.02
N ALA A 24 6.80 -7.35 -35.32
CA ALA A 24 7.62 -8.14 -34.39
C ALA A 24 8.45 -7.31 -33.42
N GLY A 25 8.39 -5.97 -33.47
CA GLY A 25 9.27 -5.07 -32.74
C GLY A 25 8.64 -4.28 -31.58
N ALA A 26 7.33 -4.45 -31.30
CA ALA A 26 6.65 -3.57 -30.32
C ALA A 26 5.91 -4.31 -29.20
N GLN A 27 6.43 -5.43 -28.76
CA GLN A 27 6.11 -5.95 -27.42
C GLN A 27 7.35 -5.83 -26.54
N SER A 28 7.71 -4.59 -26.17
CA SER A 28 8.39 -4.36 -24.90
C SER A 28 7.43 -4.86 -23.82
N GLN A 29 7.55 -6.12 -23.45
CA GLN A 29 7.06 -6.59 -22.16
C GLN A 29 7.83 -5.77 -21.14
N THR A 30 7.23 -4.68 -20.65
CA THR A 30 7.64 -4.08 -19.40
C THR A 30 7.55 -5.21 -18.39
N ALA A 31 8.70 -5.74 -17.99
CA ALA A 31 8.76 -6.75 -16.94
C ALA A 31 7.93 -6.21 -15.77
N ALA A 32 6.87 -6.94 -15.41
CA ALA A 32 5.97 -6.51 -14.35
C ALA A 32 6.81 -6.15 -13.12
N LYS A 33 6.71 -4.90 -12.68
CA LYS A 33 7.46 -4.37 -11.53
C LYS A 33 7.15 -5.26 -10.32
N ARG A 34 8.13 -6.03 -9.87
CA ARG A 34 7.93 -6.91 -8.72
C ARG A 34 7.65 -6.08 -7.48
N MET A 35 6.68 -6.52 -6.71
CA MET A 35 6.25 -5.86 -5.47
C MET A 35 7.35 -5.95 -4.40
N LYS A 36 7.65 -4.81 -3.78
CA LYS A 36 8.56 -4.64 -2.65
C LYS A 36 7.77 -3.93 -1.53
N PRO A 37 7.02 -4.69 -0.71
CA PRO A 37 6.02 -4.15 0.18
C PRO A 37 6.59 -3.67 1.51
N ALA A 38 5.93 -2.66 2.12
CA ALA A 38 6.06 -2.29 3.52
C ALA A 38 4.67 -2.14 4.16
N LEU A 39 4.55 -2.41 5.45
CA LEU A 39 3.34 -2.15 6.22
C LEU A 39 3.48 -0.83 6.98
N LEU A 40 2.50 0.06 6.83
CA LEU A 40 2.35 1.27 7.63
C LEU A 40 1.28 1.06 8.69
N VAL A 41 1.67 1.03 9.96
CA VAL A 41 0.75 0.95 11.10
C VAL A 41 0.50 2.37 11.60
N ILE A 42 -0.69 2.91 11.29
CA ILE A 42 -0.98 4.33 11.38
C ILE A 42 -1.81 4.66 12.60
N ASP A 43 -1.28 5.53 13.49
CA ASP A 43 -1.97 6.21 14.59
C ASP A 43 -2.74 5.31 15.57
N ILE A 44 -2.33 4.04 15.74
CA ILE A 44 -2.92 3.11 16.73
C ILE A 44 -2.45 3.48 18.14
N GLN A 45 -2.50 4.74 18.48
CA GLN A 45 -2.10 5.28 19.78
C GLN A 45 -3.22 5.14 20.81
N ASN A 46 -2.88 4.93 22.08
CA ASN A 46 -3.85 4.73 23.16
C ASN A 46 -4.92 5.83 23.19
N GLN A 47 -4.52 7.11 22.98
CA GLN A 47 -5.46 8.23 22.95
C GLN A 47 -6.51 8.06 21.86
N TYR A 48 -6.10 7.77 20.65
CA TYR A 48 -7.00 7.71 19.50
C TYR A 48 -7.81 6.41 19.46
N LEU A 49 -7.18 5.30 19.81
CA LEU A 49 -7.87 4.00 19.87
C LEU A 49 -8.98 4.00 20.94
N GLY A 50 -8.78 4.74 22.04
CA GLY A 50 -9.80 4.93 23.07
C GLY A 50 -11.07 5.65 22.58
N MET A 51 -11.00 6.41 21.48
CA MET A 51 -12.15 7.09 20.86
C MET A 51 -12.96 6.17 19.94
N MET A 52 -12.42 5.00 19.62
CA MET A 52 -13.11 4.00 18.79
C MET A 52 -13.96 3.13 19.68
N ALA A 53 -15.23 2.95 19.36
CA ALA A 53 -16.17 2.18 20.16
C ALA A 53 -16.58 0.86 19.49
N GLY A 54 -16.97 -0.11 20.30
CA GLY A 54 -17.74 -1.28 19.92
C GLY A 54 -16.95 -2.52 19.49
N GLU A 55 -17.69 -3.57 19.20
CA GLU A 55 -17.20 -4.91 18.83
C GLU A 55 -16.33 -4.88 17.55
N GLU A 56 -16.65 -4.02 16.59
CA GLU A 56 -15.85 -3.90 15.36
C GLU A 56 -14.41 -3.50 15.63
N LYS A 57 -14.16 -2.67 16.67
CA LYS A 57 -12.78 -2.31 17.05
C LYS A 57 -11.97 -3.55 17.40
N ASP A 58 -12.51 -4.43 18.23
CA ASP A 58 -11.77 -5.59 18.72
C ASP A 58 -11.49 -6.58 17.58
N ILE A 59 -12.46 -6.82 16.71
CA ILE A 59 -12.30 -7.66 15.50
C ILE A 59 -11.24 -7.07 14.58
N ARG A 60 -11.31 -5.77 14.29
CA ARG A 60 -10.36 -5.09 13.41
C ARG A 60 -8.95 -5.06 13.99
N MET A 61 -8.81 -4.93 15.30
CA MET A 61 -7.52 -5.04 15.98
C MET A 61 -6.91 -6.44 15.87
N VAL A 62 -7.73 -7.50 15.87
CA VAL A 62 -7.25 -8.87 15.60
C VAL A 62 -6.68 -8.97 14.20
N VAL A 63 -7.37 -8.46 13.18
CA VAL A 63 -6.88 -8.47 11.79
C VAL A 63 -5.63 -7.62 11.62
N LEU A 64 -5.58 -6.43 12.25
CA LEU A 64 -4.41 -5.56 12.26
C LEU A 64 -3.19 -6.29 12.85
N ASN A 65 -3.34 -6.88 14.03
CA ASN A 65 -2.26 -7.61 14.70
C ASN A 65 -1.77 -8.80 13.86
N ALA A 66 -2.71 -9.58 13.30
CA ALA A 66 -2.37 -10.67 12.39
C ALA A 66 -1.62 -10.18 11.14
N THR A 67 -1.97 -8.99 10.64
CA THR A 67 -1.27 -8.39 9.50
C THR A 67 0.16 -7.97 9.86
N VAL A 68 0.38 -7.36 11.02
CA VAL A 68 1.71 -7.02 11.51
C VAL A 68 2.59 -8.27 11.62
N GLU A 69 2.05 -9.36 12.21
CA GLU A 69 2.77 -10.63 12.33
C GLU A 69 3.05 -11.27 10.96
N LEU A 70 2.12 -11.20 10.02
CA LEU A 70 2.29 -11.71 8.66
C LEU A 70 3.45 -11.00 7.94
N PHE A 71 3.52 -9.67 7.98
CA PHE A 71 4.62 -8.92 7.37
C PHE A 71 5.96 -9.31 8.00
N ARG A 72 5.99 -9.49 9.31
CA ARG A 72 7.17 -9.89 10.05
C ARG A 72 7.61 -11.32 9.72
N GLU A 73 6.67 -12.27 9.65
CA GLU A 73 6.94 -13.65 9.24
C GLU A 73 7.55 -13.72 7.84
N LYS A 74 7.04 -12.89 6.92
CA LYS A 74 7.54 -12.83 5.55
C LYS A 74 8.83 -12.00 5.41
N GLY A 75 9.30 -11.35 6.47
CA GLY A 75 10.53 -10.55 6.49
C GLY A 75 10.39 -9.19 5.78
N PHE A 76 9.18 -8.61 5.77
CA PHE A 76 8.93 -7.30 5.19
C PHE A 76 8.88 -6.20 6.26
N PRO A 77 9.27 -4.96 5.91
CA PRO A 77 9.27 -3.84 6.85
C PRO A 77 7.90 -3.55 7.45
N VAL A 78 7.87 -3.32 8.76
CA VAL A 78 6.75 -2.75 9.50
C VAL A 78 7.19 -1.37 9.99
N ILE A 79 6.45 -0.32 9.63
CA ILE A 79 6.77 1.07 9.95
C ILE A 79 5.66 1.61 10.85
N ARG A 80 6.05 2.12 12.01
CA ARG A 80 5.14 2.73 12.99
C ARG A 80 4.94 4.20 12.64
N ILE A 81 3.70 4.60 12.43
CA ILE A 81 3.33 6.00 12.17
C ILE A 81 2.59 6.52 13.40
N TYR A 82 3.10 7.60 13.99
CA TYR A 82 2.52 8.27 15.14
C TYR A 82 2.04 9.66 14.76
N HIS A 83 0.86 10.02 15.23
CA HIS A 83 0.35 11.38 15.10
C HIS A 83 0.58 12.15 16.41
N THR A 84 1.01 13.40 16.28
CA THR A 84 1.00 14.37 17.38
C THR A 84 0.44 15.68 16.86
N ASP A 85 -0.33 16.36 17.68
CA ASP A 85 -0.83 17.72 17.39
C ASP A 85 -0.39 18.62 18.54
N PRO A 86 0.24 19.77 18.28
CA PRO A 86 0.72 20.67 19.33
C PRO A 86 -0.37 21.17 20.28
N ALA A 87 -1.62 21.26 19.81
CA ALA A 87 -2.73 21.78 20.59
C ALA A 87 -3.52 20.67 21.31
N TYR A 88 -3.78 19.54 20.65
CA TYR A 88 -4.76 18.55 21.12
C TYR A 88 -4.28 17.10 21.05
N GLY A 89 -3.14 16.86 20.40
CA GLY A 89 -2.61 15.51 20.21
C GLY A 89 -1.82 14.98 21.44
N PRO A 90 -1.61 13.67 21.48
CA PRO A 90 -0.78 13.07 22.52
C PRO A 90 0.67 13.52 22.36
N LYS A 91 1.34 13.74 23.47
CA LYS A 91 2.74 14.17 23.51
C LYS A 91 3.67 12.95 23.52
N PRO A 92 4.75 12.95 22.72
CA PRO A 92 5.77 11.91 22.79
C PRO A 92 6.24 11.65 24.23
N GLY A 93 6.42 10.37 24.59
CA GLY A 93 6.83 9.95 25.92
C GLY A 93 5.69 9.82 26.93
N THR A 94 4.44 10.00 26.52
CA THR A 94 3.26 9.74 27.36
C THR A 94 2.59 8.42 26.96
N GLU A 95 1.91 7.76 27.93
CA GLU A 95 1.13 6.56 27.64
C GLU A 95 0.06 6.79 26.55
N ALA A 96 -0.53 7.98 26.51
CA ALA A 96 -1.49 8.38 25.49
C ALA A 96 -0.89 8.38 24.07
N PHE A 97 0.41 8.67 23.93
CA PHE A 97 1.14 8.68 22.68
C PHE A 97 1.51 7.27 22.20
N GLU A 98 1.78 6.35 23.14
CA GLU A 98 2.24 5.01 22.77
C GLU A 98 1.14 4.15 22.14
N PHE A 99 1.54 3.17 21.35
CA PHE A 99 0.65 2.10 20.89
C PHE A 99 0.30 1.18 22.07
N PRO A 100 -0.90 0.57 22.09
CA PRO A 100 -1.22 -0.47 23.06
C PRO A 100 -0.20 -1.60 23.03
N LYS A 101 0.14 -2.14 24.20
CA LYS A 101 1.07 -3.28 24.31
C LYS A 101 0.59 -4.54 23.59
N SER A 102 -0.70 -4.61 23.24
CA SER A 102 -1.30 -5.70 22.47
C SER A 102 -0.99 -5.63 20.97
N VAL A 103 -0.46 -4.50 20.47
CA VAL A 103 -0.05 -4.38 19.07
C VAL A 103 1.38 -4.91 18.93
N PRO A 104 1.64 -5.91 18.06
CA PRO A 104 2.92 -6.61 18.02
C PRO A 104 4.01 -5.87 17.23
N VAL A 105 4.06 -4.53 17.36
CA VAL A 105 5.17 -3.71 16.87
C VAL A 105 6.37 -3.83 17.81
N LYS A 106 7.58 -3.65 17.27
CA LYS A 106 8.82 -3.76 18.02
C LYS A 106 9.49 -2.40 18.20
N PRO A 107 10.31 -2.21 19.25
CA PRO A 107 11.04 -0.97 19.45
C PRO A 107 12.00 -0.60 18.31
N ASP A 108 12.53 -1.60 17.59
CA ASP A 108 13.45 -1.46 16.46
C ASP A 108 12.71 -1.27 15.11
N ASP A 109 11.39 -1.44 15.08
CA ASP A 109 10.63 -1.05 13.89
C ASP A 109 10.79 0.46 13.65
N PRO A 110 11.04 0.91 12.41
CA PRO A 110 11.15 2.33 12.11
C PRO A 110 9.92 3.12 12.57
N MET A 111 10.16 4.31 13.10
CA MET A 111 9.11 5.20 13.62
C MET A 111 9.11 6.52 12.86
N VAL A 112 7.93 6.97 12.45
CA VAL A 112 7.70 8.29 11.85
C VAL A 112 6.66 9.02 12.69
N VAL A 113 6.98 10.24 13.11
CA VAL A 113 6.05 11.12 13.83
C VAL A 113 5.58 12.23 12.87
N LYS A 114 4.27 12.41 12.76
CA LYS A 114 3.64 13.38 11.88
C LYS A 114 2.71 14.34 12.63
N ASN A 115 2.51 15.52 12.05
CA ASN A 115 1.57 16.56 12.54
C ASN A 115 0.47 16.85 11.53
N TYR A 116 0.40 16.08 10.44
CA TYR A 116 -0.60 16.23 9.38
C TYR A 116 -1.31 14.89 9.15
N PRO A 117 -2.50 14.87 8.58
CA PRO A 117 -3.19 13.63 8.26
C PRO A 117 -2.33 12.69 7.40
N CYS A 118 -1.79 13.17 6.28
CA CYS A 118 -0.91 12.39 5.40
C CYS A 118 0.45 12.14 6.07
N ALA A 119 0.85 10.87 6.16
CA ALA A 119 2.12 10.46 6.77
C ALA A 119 3.36 10.88 5.97
N PHE A 120 3.21 11.19 4.69
CA PHE A 120 4.31 11.70 3.85
C PHE A 120 4.54 13.21 4.02
N LYS A 121 3.56 13.96 4.56
CA LYS A 121 3.65 15.41 4.60
C LYS A 121 4.60 15.89 5.70
N LYS A 122 5.72 16.48 5.28
CA LYS A 122 6.77 17.03 6.16
C LYS A 122 7.35 15.98 7.13
N THR A 123 7.56 14.77 6.63
CA THR A 123 8.21 13.66 7.36
C THR A 123 9.26 13.01 6.47
N GLU A 124 10.06 12.11 7.05
CA GLU A 124 11.06 11.32 6.33
C GLU A 124 10.50 10.00 5.77
N LEU A 125 9.16 9.78 5.75
CA LEU A 125 8.58 8.50 5.34
C LEU A 125 8.96 8.13 3.90
N ASP A 126 8.88 9.07 2.96
CA ASP A 126 9.25 8.81 1.55
C ASP A 126 10.71 8.38 1.42
N LYS A 127 11.62 9.11 2.08
CA LYS A 127 13.03 8.76 2.12
C LYS A 127 13.25 7.38 2.74
N LEU A 128 12.61 7.09 3.85
CA LEU A 128 12.69 5.81 4.57
C LEU A 128 12.28 4.62 3.68
N LEU A 129 11.20 4.78 2.91
CA LEU A 129 10.69 3.76 1.99
C LEU A 129 11.61 3.59 0.78
N ARG A 130 12.07 4.70 0.17
CA ARG A 130 12.98 4.67 -0.99
C ARG A 130 14.35 4.09 -0.65
N ASP A 131 14.91 4.46 0.49
CA ASP A 131 16.20 3.93 0.97
C ASP A 131 16.14 2.40 1.17
N ARG A 132 14.95 1.86 1.49
CA ARG A 132 14.69 0.42 1.56
C ARG A 132 14.30 -0.19 0.21
N GLY A 133 14.14 0.60 -0.83
CA GLY A 133 13.71 0.14 -2.14
C GLY A 133 12.26 -0.30 -2.21
N CYS A 134 11.41 0.08 -1.24
CA CYS A 134 9.97 -0.20 -1.27
C CYS A 134 9.29 0.48 -2.45
N ASN A 135 8.32 -0.18 -3.05
CA ASN A 135 7.50 0.37 -4.12
C ASN A 135 6.00 0.16 -3.89
N THR A 136 5.65 -0.54 -2.83
CA THR A 136 4.27 -0.87 -2.47
C THR A 136 4.09 -0.66 -0.97
N VAL A 137 2.99 -0.05 -0.57
CA VAL A 137 2.66 0.14 0.85
C VAL A 137 1.28 -0.45 1.17
N PHE A 138 1.22 -1.15 2.28
CA PHE A 138 -0.03 -1.60 2.87
C PHE A 138 -0.32 -0.74 4.10
N LEU A 139 -1.56 -0.28 4.24
CA LEU A 139 -1.95 0.65 5.29
C LEU A 139 -2.96 0.00 6.23
N CYS A 140 -2.70 0.03 7.53
CA CYS A 140 -3.64 -0.34 8.57
C CYS A 140 -3.67 0.71 9.67
N GLY A 141 -4.71 0.73 10.48
CA GLY A 141 -4.81 1.63 11.64
C GLY A 141 -5.88 2.70 11.54
N LEU A 142 -5.60 3.89 12.05
CA LEU A 142 -6.55 5.00 12.23
C LEU A 142 -6.22 6.23 11.39
N SER A 143 -7.16 7.02 11.02
CA SER A 143 -8.56 6.75 10.84
C SER A 143 -8.82 6.47 9.37
N ALA A 144 -9.65 5.47 9.05
CA ALA A 144 -9.98 5.11 7.67
C ALA A 144 -10.42 6.32 6.83
N VAL A 145 -11.20 7.23 7.43
CA VAL A 145 -11.70 8.47 6.79
C VAL A 145 -10.76 9.68 6.97
N GLY A 146 -9.58 9.47 7.52
CA GLY A 146 -8.65 10.55 7.86
C GLY A 146 -7.22 10.20 7.49
N CYS A 147 -6.38 9.88 8.48
CA CYS A 147 -4.95 9.71 8.28
C CYS A 147 -4.59 8.54 7.34
N VAL A 148 -5.34 7.43 7.39
CA VAL A 148 -5.13 6.30 6.47
C VAL A 148 -5.45 6.73 5.04
N LEU A 149 -6.64 7.31 4.80
CA LEU A 149 -7.06 7.81 3.48
C LEU A 149 -6.08 8.85 2.92
N ALA A 150 -5.73 9.85 3.74
CA ALA A 150 -4.79 10.89 3.32
C ALA A 150 -3.38 10.32 3.01
N THR A 151 -2.97 9.27 3.72
CA THR A 151 -1.69 8.61 3.47
C THR A 151 -1.72 7.75 2.21
N GLN A 152 -2.84 7.10 1.90
CA GLN A 152 -3.01 6.37 0.64
C GLN A 152 -2.87 7.32 -0.55
N PHE A 153 -3.61 8.41 -0.61
CA PHE A 153 -3.43 9.43 -1.67
C PHE A 153 -2.00 9.97 -1.73
N GLY A 154 -1.39 10.22 -0.56
CA GLY A 154 0.00 10.67 -0.51
C GLY A 154 1.02 9.64 -1.01
N ALA A 155 0.70 8.34 -0.94
CA ALA A 155 1.49 7.27 -1.52
C ALA A 155 1.32 7.23 -3.04
N ASP A 156 0.07 7.29 -3.53
CA ASP A 156 -0.26 7.31 -4.96
C ASP A 156 0.41 8.49 -5.68
N GLU A 157 0.39 9.70 -5.07
CA GLU A 157 1.09 10.90 -5.58
C GLU A 157 2.63 10.74 -5.69
N ARG A 158 3.19 9.67 -5.11
CA ARG A 158 4.63 9.35 -5.07
C ARG A 158 4.99 8.06 -5.80
N ASP A 159 4.07 7.57 -6.63
CA ASP A 159 4.22 6.35 -7.44
C ASP A 159 4.43 5.07 -6.61
N TYR A 160 3.89 5.02 -5.37
CA TYR A 160 3.74 3.77 -4.64
C TYR A 160 2.42 3.10 -5.01
N ASP A 161 2.44 1.79 -5.22
CA ASP A 161 1.22 1.00 -5.19
C ASP A 161 0.70 0.96 -3.73
N ALA A 162 -0.50 1.46 -3.46
CA ALA A 162 -0.99 1.64 -2.09
C ALA A 162 -2.31 0.89 -1.86
N PHE A 163 -2.34 0.04 -0.82
CA PHE A 163 -3.51 -0.77 -0.48
C PHE A 163 -3.88 -0.61 1.00
N MET A 164 -5.13 -0.30 1.28
CA MET A 164 -5.65 -0.50 2.64
C MET A 164 -5.76 -2.00 2.94
N VAL A 165 -5.43 -2.40 4.16
CA VAL A 165 -5.73 -3.76 4.62
C VAL A 165 -7.17 -3.76 5.12
N LYS A 166 -8.06 -4.42 4.36
CA LYS A 166 -9.47 -4.52 4.70
C LYS A 166 -9.65 -5.20 6.06
N ASP A 167 -10.56 -4.68 6.85
CA ASP A 167 -10.82 -5.07 8.23
C ASP A 167 -9.67 -4.81 9.23
N ALA A 168 -8.57 -4.15 8.80
CA ALA A 168 -7.49 -3.67 9.66
C ALA A 168 -7.40 -2.13 9.75
N VAL A 169 -8.34 -1.42 9.11
CA VAL A 169 -8.50 0.03 9.27
C VAL A 169 -9.73 0.34 10.11
N LEU A 170 -9.68 1.41 10.89
CA LEU A 170 -10.75 1.79 11.81
C LEU A 170 -11.11 3.26 11.67
N SER A 171 -12.34 3.63 12.02
CA SER A 171 -12.76 5.01 12.26
C SER A 171 -13.74 5.09 13.42
N HIS A 172 -14.15 6.31 13.76
CA HIS A 172 -15.18 6.56 14.78
C HIS A 172 -16.59 6.08 14.36
N ASN A 173 -16.76 5.71 13.10
CA ASN A 173 -18.02 5.20 12.55
C ASN A 173 -17.74 4.01 11.62
N ALA A 174 -18.32 2.86 11.96
CA ALA A 174 -18.13 1.62 11.23
C ALA A 174 -18.64 1.66 9.78
N GLU A 175 -19.75 2.38 9.53
CA GLU A 175 -20.31 2.54 8.18
C GLU A 175 -19.36 3.35 7.28
N TYR A 176 -18.75 4.40 7.80
CA TYR A 176 -17.74 5.16 7.08
C TYR A 176 -16.52 4.31 6.74
N THR A 177 -16.09 3.47 7.68
CA THR A 177 -14.98 2.53 7.42
C THR A 177 -15.32 1.59 6.28
N ARG A 178 -16.49 0.93 6.32
CA ARG A 178 -16.95 0.03 5.24
C ARG A 178 -17.08 0.74 3.89
N SER A 179 -17.56 1.99 3.89
CA SER A 179 -17.68 2.80 2.68
C SER A 179 -16.31 3.07 2.07
N ILE A 180 -15.32 3.48 2.87
CA ILE A 180 -13.96 3.70 2.40
C ILE A 180 -13.34 2.41 1.87
N GLU A 181 -13.45 1.29 2.58
CA GLU A 181 -12.96 -0.01 2.12
C GLU A 181 -13.61 -0.50 0.82
N SER A 182 -14.79 0.02 0.46
CA SER A 182 -15.49 -0.34 -0.77
C SER A 182 -15.12 0.51 -1.98
N ILE A 183 -14.61 1.72 -1.79
CA ILE A 183 -14.29 2.67 -2.86
C ILE A 183 -12.79 2.87 -3.08
N MET A 184 -11.96 2.46 -2.12
CA MET A 184 -10.50 2.56 -2.20
C MET A 184 -9.90 1.19 -2.54
N ASP A 185 -8.65 1.20 -3.00
CA ASP A 185 -7.89 -0.04 -3.17
C ASP A 185 -7.64 -0.69 -1.81
N ALA A 186 -8.42 -1.72 -1.52
CA ALA A 186 -8.39 -2.45 -0.26
C ALA A 186 -8.26 -3.96 -0.49
N ALA A 187 -7.34 -4.60 0.21
CA ALA A 187 -7.08 -6.04 0.12
C ALA A 187 -7.38 -6.72 1.45
N GLY A 188 -8.22 -7.76 1.43
CA GLY A 188 -8.47 -8.59 2.62
C GLY A 188 -7.25 -9.43 3.00
N TYR A 189 -7.19 -9.87 4.25
CA TYR A 189 -6.04 -10.59 4.82
C TYR A 189 -5.49 -11.73 3.93
N GLN A 190 -6.37 -12.56 3.37
CA GLN A 190 -5.95 -13.67 2.50
C GLN A 190 -5.35 -13.18 1.18
N ALA A 191 -5.88 -12.10 0.61
CA ALA A 191 -5.31 -11.47 -0.58
C ALA A 191 -3.93 -10.86 -0.27
N VAL A 192 -3.80 -10.14 0.85
CA VAL A 192 -2.51 -9.61 1.32
C VAL A 192 -1.50 -10.75 1.48
N LYS A 193 -1.89 -11.87 2.12
CA LYS A 193 -1.01 -13.03 2.29
C LYS A 193 -0.53 -13.57 0.93
N ALA A 194 -1.43 -13.77 -0.02
CA ALA A 194 -1.08 -14.25 -1.36
C ALA A 194 -0.18 -13.25 -2.11
N MET A 195 -0.43 -11.95 -1.96
CA MET A 195 0.40 -10.89 -2.55
C MET A 195 1.82 -10.93 -1.97
N LEU A 196 1.97 -11.08 -0.65
CA LEU A 196 3.29 -11.17 0.00
C LEU A 196 4.05 -12.45 -0.35
N GLU A 197 3.37 -13.57 -0.58
CA GLU A 197 3.98 -14.82 -1.03
C GLU A 197 4.59 -14.71 -2.43
N ASN A 198 4.08 -13.80 -3.25
CA ASN A 198 4.57 -13.51 -4.60
C ASN A 198 5.46 -12.25 -4.67
N ALA A 199 5.66 -11.56 -3.56
CA ALA A 199 6.52 -10.39 -3.47
C ALA A 199 8.00 -10.78 -3.56
N LEU A 200 8.84 -9.81 -3.96
CA LEU A 200 10.29 -10.00 -3.94
C LEU A 200 10.76 -9.94 -2.48
N PRO A 201 11.47 -10.95 -1.96
CA PRO A 201 12.01 -10.92 -0.59
C PRO A 201 12.93 -9.71 -0.36
N GLU A 202 12.87 -9.07 0.82
CA GLU A 202 13.64 -7.84 1.12
C GLU A 202 15.16 -8.01 0.87
N LYS A 203 15.71 -9.19 1.18
CA LYS A 203 17.12 -9.54 0.91
C LYS A 203 17.52 -9.45 -0.57
N GLU A 204 16.56 -9.42 -1.50
CA GLU A 204 16.75 -9.37 -2.95
C GLU A 204 16.46 -7.97 -3.52
N TRP A 205 16.24 -6.95 -2.68
CA TRP A 205 15.88 -5.58 -3.11
C TRP A 205 17.09 -4.72 -3.51
N LYS A 206 18.21 -5.30 -3.78
CA LYS A 206 19.45 -4.61 -4.22
C LYS A 206 19.35 -4.09 -5.65
#